data_597ca4d2d31e986252115e73798dfc84
#
_entry.id   597ca4d2d31e986252115e73798dfc84
#
_cell.length_a   1.000
_cell.length_b   1.000
_cell.length_c   1.000
_cell.angle_alpha   90.00
_cell.angle_beta   90.00
_cell.angle_gamma   90.00
#
_symmetry.space_group_name_H-M   'P 1'
#
loop_
_entity.id
_entity.type
_entity.pdbx_description
1 polymer ?
#
loop_
_entity_poly.entity_id
_entity_poly.type
_entity_poly.pdbx_seq_one_letter_code
_entity_poly.pdbx_strand_id
1 'polypeptide(L)'
;HLMNYITTEWSLLWIVGCIALSIAVSYVLYSKGVFKSALWLRRFLFALRFATFFILTFLLLKPYINQFVSHKEQAIILVGVDNSSSLIANADSLYYSTNFINELNDLKAEFEEDFQVEIYAFGEKVQRNPIFDFKDRKTNLSDYLNEVSDIYSNRNVVANIIVSDGIYNSGSNPLYANYPFNAPLYTICLGDTIAKKDLELTSVSYNEIAYLGNSFPISTTVLSQYSKGERLEVSVYEEDVLLEKKEKL
;
A
#
# COMPACT_ATOMS: atom_id res chain seq x y z
N HIS A 1 -7.92 -25.37 -16.50
CA HIS A 1 -8.35 -25.53 -17.90
C HIS A 1 -7.89 -24.31 -18.69
N LEU A 2 -6.81 -24.50 -19.49
CA LEU A 2 -6.35 -23.54 -20.48
C LEU A 2 -7.32 -23.58 -21.66
N MET A 3 -8.18 -22.59 -21.77
CA MET A 3 -8.98 -22.39 -22.98
C MET A 3 -8.19 -21.46 -23.91
N ASN A 4 -7.50 -22.03 -24.87
CA ASN A 4 -6.86 -21.28 -25.93
C ASN A 4 -7.87 -21.02 -27.03
N TYR A 5 -8.18 -19.77 -27.33
CA TYR A 5 -9.00 -19.40 -28.48
C TYR A 5 -8.13 -18.71 -29.52
N ILE A 6 -8.23 -19.19 -30.74
CA ILE A 6 -7.71 -18.45 -31.89
C ILE A 6 -8.78 -17.43 -32.24
N THR A 7 -8.47 -16.17 -32.07
CA THR A 7 -9.33 -15.05 -32.50
C THR A 7 -8.65 -14.29 -33.62
N THR A 8 -9.45 -13.71 -34.50
CA THR A 8 -8.98 -12.84 -35.56
C THR A 8 -9.67 -11.48 -35.40
N GLU A 9 -9.02 -10.38 -35.81
CA GLU A 9 -9.67 -9.05 -35.83
C GLU A 9 -10.97 -9.05 -36.64
N TRP A 10 -11.06 -9.97 -37.61
CA TRP A 10 -12.21 -10.12 -38.51
C TRP A 10 -12.99 -11.39 -38.18
N SER A 11 -14.28 -11.41 -38.50
CA SER A 11 -15.14 -12.57 -38.29
C SER A 11 -14.54 -13.84 -38.92
N LEU A 12 -14.65 -14.99 -38.24
CA LEU A 12 -14.24 -16.32 -38.74
C LEU A 12 -14.80 -16.64 -40.14
N LEU A 13 -15.91 -15.99 -40.56
CA LEU A 13 -16.47 -16.14 -41.91
C LEU A 13 -15.49 -15.71 -43.01
N TRP A 14 -14.52 -14.84 -42.73
CA TRP A 14 -13.51 -14.41 -43.69
C TRP A 14 -12.49 -15.52 -44.02
N ILE A 15 -12.36 -16.54 -43.18
CA ILE A 15 -11.56 -17.72 -43.49
C ILE A 15 -12.12 -18.45 -44.72
N VAL A 16 -13.45 -18.53 -44.81
CA VAL A 16 -14.11 -19.11 -45.99
C VAL A 16 -13.80 -18.28 -47.24
N GLY A 17 -13.78 -16.95 -47.10
CA GLY A 17 -13.35 -16.04 -48.15
C GLY A 17 -11.91 -16.28 -48.63
N CYS A 18 -10.99 -16.49 -47.67
CA CYS A 18 -9.57 -16.81 -47.98
C CYS A 18 -9.42 -18.13 -48.74
N ILE A 19 -10.18 -19.14 -48.34
CA ILE A 19 -10.20 -20.46 -49.04
C ILE A 19 -10.73 -20.28 -50.46
N ALA A 20 -11.87 -19.61 -50.63
CA ALA A 20 -12.48 -19.37 -51.93
C ALA A 20 -11.54 -18.58 -52.86
N LEU A 21 -10.92 -17.51 -52.35
CA LEU A 21 -9.96 -16.69 -53.09
C LEU A 21 -8.73 -17.52 -53.53
N SER A 22 -8.17 -18.31 -52.60
CA SER A 22 -6.99 -19.14 -52.88
C SER A 22 -7.28 -20.20 -53.94
N ILE A 23 -8.47 -20.81 -53.92
CA ILE A 23 -8.93 -21.76 -54.95
C ILE A 23 -9.10 -21.04 -56.31
N ALA A 24 -9.77 -19.89 -56.33
CA ALA A 24 -10.02 -19.13 -57.53
C ALA A 24 -8.73 -18.69 -58.25
N VAL A 25 -7.78 -18.12 -57.47
CA VAL A 25 -6.46 -17.73 -58.00
C VAL A 25 -5.67 -18.92 -58.53
N SER A 26 -5.64 -20.02 -57.78
CA SER A 26 -4.95 -21.24 -58.22
C SER A 26 -5.59 -21.83 -59.47
N TYR A 27 -6.90 -21.83 -59.58
CA TYR A 27 -7.62 -22.32 -60.74
C TYR A 27 -7.35 -21.45 -61.98
N VAL A 28 -7.43 -20.15 -61.89
CA VAL A 28 -7.18 -19.18 -63.02
C VAL A 28 -5.75 -19.36 -63.54
N LEU A 29 -4.77 -19.52 -62.67
CA LEU A 29 -3.38 -19.71 -63.05
C LEU A 29 -3.11 -21.05 -63.77
N TYR A 30 -3.91 -22.10 -63.48
CA TYR A 30 -3.74 -23.44 -64.08
C TYR A 30 -4.72 -23.74 -65.22
N SER A 31 -5.80 -22.96 -65.40
CA SER A 31 -6.79 -23.17 -66.46
C SER A 31 -6.24 -22.82 -67.87
N LYS A 32 -5.28 -21.91 -67.95
CA LYS A 32 -4.61 -21.56 -69.21
C LYS A 32 -3.43 -22.52 -69.45
N GLY A 33 -3.74 -23.67 -69.98
CA GLY A 33 -2.89 -24.83 -70.14
C GLY A 33 -1.56 -24.64 -70.91
N VAL A 34 -0.49 -24.33 -70.20
CA VAL A 34 0.86 -24.12 -70.73
C VAL A 34 1.79 -25.31 -70.46
N PHE A 35 1.40 -26.28 -69.63
CA PHE A 35 2.30 -27.38 -69.30
C PHE A 35 1.75 -28.76 -69.70
N LYS A 36 2.40 -29.40 -70.68
CA LYS A 36 2.26 -30.86 -71.00
C LYS A 36 3.03 -31.70 -69.96
N SER A 37 2.89 -31.43 -68.67
CA SER A 37 3.57 -32.15 -67.60
C SER A 37 2.70 -33.28 -67.03
N ALA A 38 3.32 -34.29 -66.40
CA ALA A 38 2.63 -35.41 -65.78
C ALA A 38 1.52 -34.91 -64.81
N LEU A 39 0.36 -35.57 -64.86
CA LEU A 39 -0.83 -35.21 -64.05
C LEU A 39 -0.52 -35.07 -62.57
N TRP A 40 0.41 -35.89 -62.05
CA TRP A 40 0.83 -35.78 -60.62
C TRP A 40 1.55 -34.48 -60.33
N LEU A 41 2.49 -34.06 -61.18
CA LEU A 41 3.23 -32.82 -61.02
C LEU A 41 2.31 -31.59 -61.05
N ARG A 42 1.31 -31.60 -61.95
CA ARG A 42 0.31 -30.53 -62.02
C ARG A 42 -0.53 -30.42 -60.78
N ARG A 43 -0.96 -31.53 -60.17
CA ARG A 43 -1.72 -31.55 -58.90
C ARG A 43 -0.86 -31.07 -57.74
N PHE A 44 0.39 -31.51 -57.68
CA PHE A 44 1.33 -31.07 -56.63
C PHE A 44 1.59 -29.56 -56.69
N LEU A 45 1.86 -29.00 -57.86
CA LEU A 45 2.07 -27.57 -58.03
C LEU A 45 0.81 -26.75 -57.77
N PHE A 46 -0.37 -27.27 -58.10
CA PHE A 46 -1.63 -26.64 -57.73
C PHE A 46 -1.79 -26.58 -56.19
N ALA A 47 -1.55 -27.68 -55.50
CA ALA A 47 -1.64 -27.74 -54.04
C ALA A 47 -0.62 -26.82 -53.36
N LEU A 48 0.61 -26.75 -53.88
CA LEU A 48 1.64 -25.86 -53.33
C LEU A 48 1.23 -24.38 -53.46
N ARG A 49 0.70 -23.96 -54.60
CA ARG A 49 0.22 -22.59 -54.81
C ARG A 49 -1.00 -22.28 -53.96
N PHE A 50 -1.95 -23.20 -53.91
CA PHE A 50 -3.09 -23.05 -53.01
C PHE A 50 -2.64 -22.80 -51.57
N ALA A 51 -1.72 -23.61 -51.06
CA ALA A 51 -1.17 -23.46 -49.72
C ALA A 51 -0.49 -22.10 -49.54
N THR A 52 0.29 -21.65 -50.51
CA THR A 52 0.97 -20.34 -50.43
C THR A 52 -0.04 -19.17 -50.34
N PHE A 53 -1.03 -19.16 -51.26
CA PHE A 53 -2.04 -18.10 -51.24
C PHE A 53 -2.93 -18.18 -49.99
N PHE A 54 -3.25 -19.38 -49.55
CA PHE A 54 -4.04 -19.56 -48.31
C PHE A 54 -3.28 -19.04 -47.10
N ILE A 55 -2.00 -19.37 -46.93
CA ILE A 55 -1.18 -18.89 -45.84
C ILE A 55 -1.06 -17.36 -45.87
N LEU A 56 -0.80 -16.79 -47.06
CA LEU A 56 -0.70 -15.32 -47.20
C LEU A 56 -2.00 -14.61 -46.83
N THR A 57 -3.14 -15.09 -47.32
CA THR A 57 -4.45 -14.49 -47.02
C THR A 57 -4.87 -14.73 -45.58
N PHE A 58 -4.53 -15.90 -45.02
CA PHE A 58 -4.78 -16.19 -43.61
C PHE A 58 -3.95 -15.32 -42.68
N LEU A 59 -2.67 -15.08 -42.97
CA LEU A 59 -1.84 -14.17 -42.20
C LEU A 59 -2.35 -12.70 -42.26
N LEU A 60 -2.98 -12.32 -43.37
CA LEU A 60 -3.57 -10.98 -43.52
C LEU A 60 -4.74 -10.77 -42.54
N LEU A 61 -5.40 -11.83 -42.06
CA LEU A 61 -6.43 -11.77 -41.04
C LEU A 61 -5.86 -11.49 -39.63
N LYS A 62 -4.54 -11.44 -39.50
CA LYS A 62 -3.85 -11.23 -38.21
C LYS A 62 -4.39 -12.16 -37.10
N PRO A 63 -4.29 -13.47 -37.27
CA PRO A 63 -4.70 -14.42 -36.26
C PRO A 63 -3.83 -14.23 -34.99
N TYR A 64 -4.46 -14.09 -33.81
CA TYR A 64 -3.75 -14.05 -32.55
C TYR A 64 -4.37 -15.06 -31.57
N ILE A 65 -3.52 -15.58 -30.71
CA ILE A 65 -3.92 -16.55 -29.69
C ILE A 65 -4.10 -15.79 -28.38
N ASN A 66 -5.33 -15.67 -27.92
CA ASN A 66 -5.61 -15.19 -26.59
C ASN A 66 -5.38 -16.33 -25.58
N GLN A 67 -4.36 -16.18 -24.78
CA GLN A 67 -4.14 -17.04 -23.63
C GLN A 67 -4.61 -16.31 -22.39
N PHE A 68 -5.68 -16.76 -21.78
CA PHE A 68 -6.02 -16.33 -20.44
C PHE A 68 -5.13 -17.10 -19.45
N VAL A 69 -4.02 -16.48 -19.07
CA VAL A 69 -3.19 -16.99 -17.97
C VAL A 69 -3.82 -16.43 -16.69
N SER A 70 -4.58 -17.25 -16.00
CA SER A 70 -5.03 -16.90 -14.65
C SER A 70 -3.83 -17.04 -13.73
N HIS A 71 -3.14 -15.95 -13.45
CA HIS A 71 -2.21 -15.90 -12.33
C HIS A 71 -3.06 -15.81 -11.07
N LYS A 72 -3.07 -16.87 -10.29
CA LYS A 72 -3.61 -16.81 -8.92
C LYS A 72 -2.60 -16.02 -8.09
N GLU A 73 -2.80 -14.71 -8.00
CA GLU A 73 -1.99 -13.88 -7.12
C GLU A 73 -2.29 -14.26 -5.67
N GLN A 74 -1.25 -14.53 -4.89
CA GLN A 74 -1.40 -14.82 -3.47
C GLN A 74 -2.00 -13.58 -2.78
N ALA A 75 -2.95 -13.82 -1.90
CA ALA A 75 -3.58 -12.75 -1.14
C ALA A 75 -2.59 -12.14 -0.16
N ILE A 76 -2.58 -10.81 -0.05
CA ILE A 76 -1.62 -10.05 0.74
C ILE A 76 -2.30 -9.51 2.00
N ILE A 77 -1.67 -9.74 3.15
CA ILE A 77 -1.99 -9.09 4.42
C ILE A 77 -0.91 -8.06 4.70
N LEU A 78 -1.33 -6.81 4.89
CA LEU A 78 -0.46 -5.72 5.30
C LEU A 78 -0.55 -5.55 6.82
N VAL A 79 0.59 -5.41 7.49
CA VAL A 79 0.66 -5.16 8.93
C VAL A 79 1.53 -3.93 9.16
N GLY A 80 0.91 -2.83 9.58
CA GLY A 80 1.60 -1.61 9.97
C GLY A 80 1.72 -1.54 11.48
N VAL A 81 2.94 -1.45 11.99
CA VAL A 81 3.23 -1.39 13.42
C VAL A 81 3.88 -0.06 13.75
N ASP A 82 3.37 0.60 14.76
CA ASP A 82 3.92 1.83 15.29
C ASP A 82 5.27 1.54 15.97
N ASN A 83 6.32 2.28 15.57
CA ASN A 83 7.67 2.17 16.14
C ASN A 83 8.01 3.37 17.06
N SER A 84 7.00 4.11 17.48
CA SER A 84 7.21 5.31 18.30
C SER A 84 7.57 4.97 19.75
N SER A 85 8.30 5.89 20.37
CA SER A 85 8.71 5.78 21.78
C SER A 85 7.54 5.92 22.76
N SER A 86 6.35 6.34 22.32
CA SER A 86 5.14 6.40 23.16
C SER A 86 4.74 5.02 23.67
N LEU A 87 4.90 3.97 22.87
CA LEU A 87 4.55 2.61 23.24
C LEU A 87 5.38 2.08 24.41
N ILE A 88 6.67 2.42 24.47
CA ILE A 88 7.57 1.97 25.53
C ILE A 88 7.66 2.95 26.73
N ALA A 89 7.01 4.10 26.66
CA ALA A 89 6.99 5.09 27.75
C ALA A 89 6.15 4.62 28.96
N ASN A 90 5.49 3.49 28.87
CA ASN A 90 4.57 2.93 29.85
C ASN A 90 5.20 1.77 30.65
N ALA A 91 4.45 1.28 31.64
CA ALA A 91 4.86 0.16 32.50
C ALA A 91 5.16 -1.13 31.74
N ASP A 92 4.57 -1.27 30.55
CA ASP A 92 4.68 -2.47 29.70
C ASP A 92 5.84 -2.42 28.69
N SER A 93 6.81 -1.51 28.88
CA SER A 93 7.96 -1.33 28.00
C SER A 93 8.74 -2.62 27.74
N LEU A 94 8.87 -3.48 28.76
CA LEU A 94 9.54 -4.76 28.64
C LEU A 94 8.75 -5.75 27.75
N TYR A 95 7.42 -5.73 27.84
CA TYR A 95 6.57 -6.55 26.99
C TYR A 95 6.74 -6.17 25.51
N TYR A 96 6.68 -4.88 25.17
CA TYR A 96 6.81 -4.42 23.79
C TYR A 96 8.19 -4.71 23.19
N SER A 97 9.25 -4.61 23.98
CA SER A 97 10.62 -4.84 23.49
C SER A 97 10.98 -6.31 23.31
N THR A 98 10.22 -7.25 23.90
CA THR A 98 10.54 -8.68 23.87
C THR A 98 9.38 -9.54 23.38
N ASN A 99 8.29 -9.61 24.15
CA ASN A 99 7.21 -10.57 23.92
C ASN A 99 6.39 -10.20 22.68
N PHE A 100 6.06 -8.91 22.51
CA PHE A 100 5.28 -8.43 21.39
C PHE A 100 5.94 -8.74 20.03
N ILE A 101 7.27 -8.55 19.93
CA ILE A 101 8.00 -8.86 18.69
C ILE A 101 7.94 -10.37 18.37
N ASN A 102 8.04 -11.21 19.39
CA ASN A 102 7.93 -12.66 19.21
C ASN A 102 6.51 -13.06 18.77
N GLU A 103 5.49 -12.53 19.44
CA GLU A 103 4.08 -12.76 19.07
C GLU A 103 3.76 -12.26 17.65
N LEU A 104 4.33 -11.12 17.23
CA LEU A 104 4.19 -10.62 15.87
C LEU A 104 4.84 -11.55 14.83
N ASN A 105 6.00 -12.12 15.15
CA ASN A 105 6.68 -13.08 14.29
C ASN A 105 5.92 -14.42 14.23
N ASP A 106 5.37 -14.89 15.33
CA ASP A 106 4.55 -16.10 15.38
C ASP A 106 3.28 -15.93 14.55
N LEU A 107 2.59 -14.79 14.70
CA LEU A 107 1.42 -14.44 13.90
C LEU A 107 1.76 -14.34 12.41
N LYS A 108 2.91 -13.77 12.09
CA LYS A 108 3.40 -13.73 10.71
C LYS A 108 3.58 -15.14 10.15
N ALA A 109 4.25 -16.03 10.89
CA ALA A 109 4.50 -17.40 10.47
C ALA A 109 3.19 -18.19 10.25
N GLU A 110 2.19 -17.98 11.10
CA GLU A 110 0.88 -18.62 10.97
C GLU A 110 0.15 -18.14 9.69
N PHE A 111 0.16 -16.86 9.42
CA PHE A 111 -0.50 -16.32 8.23
C PHE A 111 0.26 -16.60 6.93
N GLU A 112 1.59 -16.76 6.97
CA GLU A 112 2.41 -17.06 5.78
C GLU A 112 2.12 -18.43 5.17
N GLU A 113 1.40 -19.33 5.85
CA GLU A 113 0.93 -20.59 5.28
C GLU A 113 -0.04 -20.38 4.09
N ASP A 114 -0.91 -19.37 4.17
CA ASP A 114 -1.97 -19.11 3.18
C ASP A 114 -1.84 -17.77 2.46
N PHE A 115 -1.16 -16.80 3.06
CA PHE A 115 -1.09 -15.41 2.64
C PHE A 115 0.36 -14.94 2.47
N GLN A 116 0.55 -13.90 1.67
CA GLN A 116 1.78 -13.12 1.68
C GLN A 116 1.66 -12.05 2.77
N VAL A 117 2.48 -12.11 3.82
CA VAL A 117 2.44 -11.14 4.93
C VAL A 117 3.56 -10.12 4.77
N GLU A 118 3.18 -8.85 4.76
CA GLU A 118 4.11 -7.73 4.64
C GLU A 118 4.04 -6.86 5.89
N ILE A 119 5.14 -6.81 6.64
CA ILE A 119 5.23 -6.02 7.88
C ILE A 119 5.96 -4.72 7.59
N TYR A 120 5.36 -3.64 8.05
CA TYR A 120 5.89 -2.28 8.02
C TYR A 120 5.98 -1.71 9.43
N ALA A 121 7.03 -0.96 9.72
CA ALA A 121 7.03 -0.02 10.83
C ALA A 121 6.71 1.37 10.31
N PHE A 122 5.94 2.13 11.07
CA PHE A 122 5.74 3.55 10.84
C PHE A 122 6.06 4.35 12.11
N GLY A 123 6.63 5.51 11.90
CA GLY A 123 7.08 6.41 12.96
C GLY A 123 7.53 7.71 12.31
N GLU A 124 8.80 8.07 12.41
CA GLU A 124 9.40 9.18 11.65
C GLU A 124 9.47 8.87 10.16
N LYS A 125 9.61 7.61 9.80
CA LYS A 125 9.63 7.08 8.42
C LYS A 125 8.92 5.75 8.37
N VAL A 126 8.45 5.39 7.18
CA VAL A 126 7.93 4.05 6.91
C VAL A 126 9.07 3.12 6.52
N GLN A 127 9.09 1.92 7.08
CA GLN A 127 10.13 0.92 6.82
C GLN A 127 9.47 -0.44 6.57
N ARG A 128 9.82 -1.08 5.48
CA ARG A 128 9.41 -2.45 5.18
C ARG A 128 10.37 -3.45 5.82
N ASN A 129 9.85 -4.53 6.41
CA ASN A 129 10.61 -5.53 7.16
C ASN A 129 11.54 -4.90 8.22
N PRO A 130 10.97 -4.12 9.15
CA PRO A 130 11.74 -3.31 10.08
C PRO A 130 12.41 -4.14 11.17
N ILE A 131 13.42 -3.51 11.79
CA ILE A 131 13.87 -3.90 13.13
C ILE A 131 13.20 -2.93 14.10
N PHE A 132 12.33 -3.42 14.96
CA PHE A 132 11.62 -2.59 15.94
C PHE A 132 12.56 -2.20 17.07
N ASP A 133 12.77 -0.90 17.27
CA ASP A 133 13.56 -0.33 18.36
C ASP A 133 12.79 0.66 19.22
N PHE A 134 11.56 1.05 18.78
CA PHE A 134 10.62 1.94 19.47
C PHE A 134 11.26 3.26 19.90
N LYS A 135 12.12 3.86 19.03
CA LYS A 135 12.82 5.10 19.34
C LYS A 135 12.29 6.32 18.60
N ASP A 136 11.39 6.14 17.65
CA ASP A 136 10.85 7.24 16.87
C ASP A 136 10.07 8.21 17.76
N ARG A 137 10.34 9.51 17.61
CA ARG A 137 9.65 10.56 18.36
C ARG A 137 8.37 11.05 17.69
N LYS A 138 8.14 10.60 16.48
CA LYS A 138 6.99 10.97 15.67
C LYS A 138 6.26 9.72 15.22
N THR A 139 4.94 9.85 15.11
CA THR A 139 4.07 8.84 14.55
C THR A 139 3.31 9.45 13.38
N ASN A 140 3.65 9.00 12.16
CA ASN A 140 3.03 9.44 10.91
C ASN A 140 2.28 8.29 10.25
N LEU A 141 1.06 8.04 10.70
CA LEU A 141 0.20 6.98 10.17
C LEU A 141 -0.25 7.26 8.73
N SER A 142 -0.43 8.53 8.37
CA SER A 142 -0.86 8.89 7.02
C SER A 142 0.20 8.55 5.96
N ASP A 143 1.49 8.67 6.27
CA ASP A 143 2.56 8.26 5.35
C ASP A 143 2.55 6.76 5.11
N TYR A 144 2.32 5.95 6.15
CA TYR A 144 2.16 4.51 5.99
C TYR A 144 1.00 4.18 5.06
N LEU A 145 -0.18 4.76 5.29
CA LEU A 145 -1.36 4.51 4.46
C LEU A 145 -1.14 4.93 3.00
N ASN A 146 -0.49 6.05 2.76
CA ASN A 146 -0.15 6.50 1.41
C ASN A 146 0.87 5.58 0.74
N GLU A 147 1.94 5.20 1.44
CA GLU A 147 2.99 4.33 0.89
C GLU A 147 2.45 2.95 0.51
N VAL A 148 1.67 2.32 1.39
CA VAL A 148 1.07 1.02 1.05
C VAL A 148 0.03 1.15 -0.07
N SER A 149 -0.69 2.27 -0.14
CA SER A 149 -1.60 2.58 -1.25
C SER A 149 -0.86 2.63 -2.58
N ASP A 150 0.26 3.33 -2.63
CA ASP A 150 1.04 3.50 -3.86
C ASP A 150 1.65 2.17 -4.33
N ILE A 151 2.15 1.36 -3.38
CA ILE A 151 2.82 0.09 -3.70
C ILE A 151 1.80 -1.00 -4.08
N TYR A 152 0.66 -1.07 -3.39
CA TYR A 152 -0.26 -2.22 -3.47
C TYR A 152 -1.62 -1.90 -4.11
N SER A 153 -1.82 -0.71 -4.71
CA SER A 153 -3.11 -0.29 -5.30
C SER A 153 -3.70 -1.27 -6.32
N ASN A 154 -2.84 -2.02 -7.02
CA ASN A 154 -3.24 -3.00 -8.04
C ASN A 154 -2.95 -4.46 -7.63
N ARG A 155 -2.73 -4.71 -6.34
CA ARG A 155 -2.43 -6.03 -5.79
C ARG A 155 -3.62 -6.59 -5.03
N ASN A 156 -3.63 -7.89 -4.84
CA ASN A 156 -4.70 -8.59 -4.12
C ASN A 156 -4.53 -8.45 -2.60
N VAL A 157 -4.75 -7.24 -2.05
CA VAL A 157 -4.75 -6.99 -0.61
C VAL A 157 -6.09 -7.44 -0.03
N VAL A 158 -6.06 -8.30 0.98
CA VAL A 158 -7.25 -8.85 1.64
C VAL A 158 -7.48 -8.31 3.03
N ALA A 159 -6.43 -7.81 3.69
CA ALA A 159 -6.52 -7.14 4.99
C ALA A 159 -5.37 -6.16 5.18
N ASN A 160 -5.62 -5.08 5.92
CA ASN A 160 -4.59 -4.20 6.46
C ASN A 160 -4.81 -4.10 7.98
N ILE A 161 -3.77 -4.42 8.75
CA ILE A 161 -3.81 -4.44 10.21
C ILE A 161 -2.89 -3.32 10.70
N ILE A 162 -3.44 -2.37 11.45
CA ILE A 162 -2.68 -1.29 12.07
C ILE A 162 -2.56 -1.57 13.56
N VAL A 163 -1.35 -1.54 14.06
CA VAL A 163 -1.00 -1.78 15.46
C VAL A 163 -0.36 -0.53 16.02
N SER A 164 -1.07 0.22 16.88
CA SER A 164 -0.64 1.54 17.39
C SER A 164 -1.41 1.91 18.66
N ASP A 165 -0.91 2.87 19.43
CA ASP A 165 -1.65 3.52 20.53
C ASP A 165 -2.67 4.56 20.02
N GLY A 166 -2.69 4.82 18.71
CA GLY A 166 -3.59 5.77 18.07
C GLY A 166 -3.15 7.23 18.20
N ILE A 167 -2.01 7.51 18.82
CA ILE A 167 -1.49 8.87 19.00
C ILE A 167 -0.59 9.19 17.80
N TYR A 168 -1.13 9.95 16.84
CA TYR A 168 -0.32 10.50 15.75
C TYR A 168 0.00 11.98 16.02
N ASN A 169 1.24 12.37 15.79
CA ASN A 169 1.74 13.73 16.04
C ASN A 169 2.45 14.33 14.81
N SER A 170 2.43 13.63 13.70
CA SER A 170 3.03 14.06 12.43
C SER A 170 2.17 13.63 11.25
N GLY A 171 2.30 14.32 10.12
CA GLY A 171 1.53 14.04 8.91
C GLY A 171 0.11 14.63 8.91
N SER A 172 -0.67 14.25 7.92
CA SER A 172 -2.08 14.63 7.78
C SER A 172 -2.97 13.74 8.65
N ASN A 173 -4.22 14.17 8.87
CA ASN A 173 -5.17 13.33 9.60
C ASN A 173 -5.41 12.02 8.83
N PRO A 174 -5.15 10.85 9.45
CA PRO A 174 -5.27 9.54 8.79
C PRO A 174 -6.65 9.23 8.23
N LEU A 175 -7.70 9.87 8.74
CA LEU A 175 -9.07 9.72 8.23
C LEU A 175 -9.24 10.21 6.78
N TYR A 176 -8.34 11.07 6.31
CA TYR A 176 -8.34 11.60 4.95
C TYR A 176 -7.25 10.98 4.07
N ALA A 177 -6.52 9.98 4.58
CA ALA A 177 -5.54 9.25 3.79
C ALA A 177 -6.22 8.47 2.66
N ASN A 178 -5.53 8.35 1.53
CA ASN A 178 -6.02 7.55 0.43
C ASN A 178 -5.94 6.06 0.79
N TYR A 179 -7.09 5.39 0.76
CA TYR A 179 -7.19 3.95 1.05
C TYR A 179 -7.98 3.26 -0.08
N PRO A 180 -7.30 2.93 -1.20
CA PRO A 180 -7.96 2.41 -2.41
C PRO A 180 -8.35 0.93 -2.32
N PHE A 181 -8.08 0.24 -1.22
CA PHE A 181 -8.33 -1.18 -1.10
C PHE A 181 -9.78 -1.48 -0.74
N ASN A 182 -10.35 -2.52 -1.35
CA ASN A 182 -11.62 -3.10 -0.92
C ASN A 182 -11.45 -4.05 0.30
N ALA A 183 -10.28 -4.02 0.93
CA ALA A 183 -9.94 -4.82 2.08
C ALA A 183 -10.32 -4.09 3.38
N PRO A 184 -10.77 -4.81 4.42
CA PRO A 184 -11.00 -4.22 5.72
C PRO A 184 -9.70 -3.72 6.35
N LEU A 185 -9.82 -2.61 7.08
CA LEU A 185 -8.79 -2.07 7.93
C LEU A 185 -9.08 -2.51 9.37
N TYR A 186 -8.19 -3.31 9.94
CA TYR A 186 -8.24 -3.72 11.34
C TYR A 186 -7.30 -2.87 12.16
N THR A 187 -7.70 -2.55 13.39
CA THR A 187 -6.85 -1.81 14.32
C THR A 187 -6.66 -2.61 15.60
N ILE A 188 -5.42 -2.78 16.00
CA ILE A 188 -5.04 -3.36 17.29
C ILE A 188 -4.52 -2.20 18.14
N CYS A 189 -5.28 -1.86 19.18
CA CYS A 189 -4.90 -0.78 20.08
C CYS A 189 -3.85 -1.29 21.07
N LEU A 190 -2.70 -0.64 21.07
CA LEU A 190 -1.64 -0.84 22.04
C LEU A 190 -1.69 0.27 23.10
N GLY A 191 -0.86 0.15 24.14
CA GLY A 191 -0.71 1.16 25.17
C GLY A 191 -1.55 0.90 26.40
N ASP A 192 -1.47 1.86 27.32
CA ASP A 192 -2.10 1.78 28.64
C ASP A 192 -3.47 2.48 28.62
N THR A 193 -4.51 1.78 29.04
CA THR A 193 -5.86 2.34 29.18
C THR A 193 -6.05 3.12 30.48
N ILE A 194 -5.05 3.09 31.37
CA ILE A 194 -5.10 3.83 32.64
C ILE A 194 -4.79 5.29 32.38
N ALA A 195 -5.77 6.12 32.61
CA ALA A 195 -5.61 7.56 32.48
C ALA A 195 -4.55 8.08 33.46
N LYS A 196 -3.47 8.65 32.92
CA LYS A 196 -2.39 9.23 33.72
C LYS A 196 -2.66 10.68 34.03
N LYS A 197 -2.20 11.10 35.22
CA LYS A 197 -2.20 12.52 35.58
C LYS A 197 -1.19 13.21 34.67
N ASP A 198 -1.61 14.28 34.05
CA ASP A 198 -0.76 15.09 33.19
C ASP A 198 -0.98 16.58 33.42
N LEU A 199 0.11 17.33 33.32
CA LEU A 199 0.16 18.77 33.45
C LEU A 199 0.93 19.35 32.27
N GLU A 200 0.23 20.03 31.41
CA GLU A 200 0.81 20.66 30.22
C GLU A 200 0.76 22.17 30.33
N LEU A 201 1.90 22.85 30.19
CA LEU A 201 1.99 24.28 30.02
C LEU A 201 1.64 24.66 28.57
N THR A 202 0.36 24.99 28.35
CA THR A 202 -0.17 25.19 26.98
C THR A 202 0.24 26.54 26.41
N SER A 203 0.29 27.60 27.22
CA SER A 203 0.72 28.92 26.74
C SER A 203 1.31 29.76 27.87
N VAL A 204 2.25 30.60 27.49
CA VAL A 204 2.80 31.66 28.32
C VAL A 204 2.69 32.96 27.55
N SER A 205 2.02 33.95 28.14
CA SER A 205 1.86 35.31 27.58
C SER A 205 2.49 36.32 28.51
N TYR A 206 3.34 37.15 27.95
CA TYR A 206 4.05 38.22 28.68
C TYR A 206 4.29 39.42 27.76
N ASN A 207 4.64 40.58 28.35
CA ASN A 207 5.02 41.73 27.55
C ASN A 207 6.45 41.57 27.02
N GLU A 208 6.63 41.69 25.71
CA GLU A 208 7.96 41.64 25.08
C GLU A 208 8.88 42.81 25.49
N ILE A 209 8.29 43.92 25.94
CA ILE A 209 9.04 45.11 26.37
C ILE A 209 8.78 45.34 27.85
N ALA A 210 9.83 45.30 28.63
CA ALA A 210 9.81 45.66 30.05
C ALA A 210 10.57 46.97 30.29
N TYR A 211 9.99 47.86 31.09
CA TYR A 211 10.64 49.11 31.49
C TYR A 211 11.22 48.97 32.89
N LEU A 212 12.41 49.50 33.07
CA LEU A 212 13.09 49.50 34.37
C LEU A 212 12.19 50.13 35.47
N GLY A 213 11.98 49.40 36.55
CA GLY A 213 11.15 49.80 37.67
C GLY A 213 9.65 49.53 37.54
N ASN A 214 9.20 48.98 36.43
CA ASN A 214 7.81 48.59 36.23
C ASN A 214 7.62 47.09 36.39
N SER A 215 6.48 46.69 36.98
CA SER A 215 6.03 45.31 36.99
C SER A 215 5.17 45.03 35.77
N PHE A 216 5.31 43.86 35.20
CA PHE A 216 4.47 43.39 34.10
C PHE A 216 3.87 42.01 34.41
N PRO A 217 2.66 41.74 33.93
CA PRO A 217 2.02 40.45 34.16
C PRO A 217 2.60 39.35 33.25
N ILE A 218 2.79 38.17 33.82
CA ILE A 218 3.00 36.93 33.09
C ILE A 218 1.75 36.08 33.29
N SER A 219 1.08 35.72 32.19
CA SER A 219 -0.10 34.86 32.21
C SER A 219 0.26 33.48 31.68
N THR A 220 -0.02 32.44 32.44
CA THR A 220 0.24 31.07 32.07
C THR A 220 -1.07 30.29 32.00
N THR A 221 -1.23 29.49 30.95
CA THR A 221 -2.34 28.55 30.84
C THR A 221 -1.80 27.14 31.02
N VAL A 222 -2.30 26.44 32.04
CA VAL A 222 -1.92 25.06 32.33
C VAL A 222 -3.15 24.18 32.12
N LEU A 223 -3.01 23.17 31.23
CA LEU A 223 -3.98 22.12 31.08
C LEU A 223 -3.66 21.00 32.07
N SER A 224 -4.62 20.70 32.93
CA SER A 224 -4.49 19.63 33.92
C SER A 224 -5.48 18.52 33.60
N GLN A 225 -4.97 17.32 33.34
CA GLN A 225 -5.78 16.13 33.07
C GLN A 225 -5.67 15.16 34.25
N TYR A 226 -6.79 14.61 34.69
CA TYR A 226 -6.88 13.61 35.77
C TYR A 226 -6.21 13.99 37.10
N SER A 227 -5.92 15.29 37.34
CA SER A 227 -5.26 15.81 38.54
C SER A 227 -6.21 16.63 39.44
N LYS A 228 -7.51 16.31 39.41
CA LYS A 228 -8.53 17.05 40.18
C LYS A 228 -8.24 17.00 41.68
N GLY A 229 -8.12 18.18 42.31
CA GLY A 229 -7.86 18.32 43.76
C GLY A 229 -6.38 18.28 44.13
N GLU A 230 -5.48 18.27 43.16
CA GLU A 230 -4.04 18.42 43.42
C GLU A 230 -3.61 19.89 43.41
N ARG A 231 -2.57 20.19 44.17
CA ARG A 231 -2.00 21.53 44.19
C ARG A 231 -1.08 21.70 42.99
N LEU A 232 -1.35 22.75 42.22
CA LEU A 232 -0.50 23.17 41.13
C LEU A 232 0.38 24.31 41.60
N GLU A 233 1.67 24.18 41.43
CA GLU A 233 2.67 25.19 41.71
C GLU A 233 3.25 25.71 40.40
N VAL A 234 3.18 27.03 40.21
CA VAL A 234 3.82 27.72 39.08
C VAL A 234 4.89 28.64 39.64
N SER A 235 6.12 28.42 39.22
CA SER A 235 7.27 29.20 39.65
C SER A 235 7.93 29.90 38.46
N VAL A 236 8.32 31.16 38.63
CA VAL A 236 9.02 31.97 37.64
C VAL A 236 10.44 32.21 38.14
N TYR A 237 11.40 31.86 37.28
CA TYR A 237 12.82 32.05 37.54
C TYR A 237 13.44 33.03 36.55
N GLU A 238 14.41 33.81 37.01
CA GLU A 238 15.35 34.54 36.18
C GLU A 238 16.71 33.89 36.39
N GLU A 239 17.26 33.24 35.35
CA GLU A 239 18.37 32.33 35.48
C GLU A 239 18.07 31.26 36.57
N ASP A 240 18.75 31.32 37.73
CA ASP A 240 18.58 30.38 38.84
C ASP A 240 17.87 31.04 40.05
N VAL A 241 17.43 32.31 39.95
CA VAL A 241 16.79 33.05 41.04
C VAL A 241 15.28 32.95 40.92
N LEU A 242 14.63 32.45 41.98
CA LEU A 242 13.18 32.41 42.05
C LEU A 242 12.63 33.85 42.23
N LEU A 243 11.85 34.32 41.24
CA LEU A 243 11.23 35.62 41.26
C LEU A 243 9.84 35.59 41.92
N GLU A 244 9.02 34.66 41.52
CA GLU A 244 7.65 34.54 42.05
C GLU A 244 7.19 33.07 42.01
N LYS A 245 6.32 32.73 42.97
CA LYS A 245 5.72 31.41 43.10
C LYS A 245 4.22 31.57 43.41
N LYS A 246 3.38 30.87 42.65
CA LYS A 246 1.94 30.83 42.88
C LYS A 246 1.45 29.40 42.98
N GLU A 247 0.62 29.16 44.00
CA GLU A 247 -0.08 27.89 44.18
C GLU A 247 -1.56 28.06 43.85
N LYS A 248 -2.13 27.07 43.19
CA LYS A 248 -3.56 26.97 42.92
C LYS A 248 -4.03 25.56 43.18
N LEU A 249 -5.22 25.43 43.76
CA LEU A 249 -5.94 24.15 43.94
C LEU A 249 -6.86 23.91 42.76
#